data_acbab4fc6e6f31f28cf3343270d8de39
#
_entry.id   acbab4fc6e6f31f28cf3343270d8de39
#
_cell.length_a   1.000
_cell.length_b   1.000
_cell.length_c   1.000
_cell.angle_alpha   90.00
_cell.angle_beta   90.00
_cell.angle_gamma   90.00
#
_symmetry.space_group_name_H-M   'P 1'
#
loop_
_entity.id
_entity.type
_entity.pdbx_description
1 polymer ?
#
loop_
_entity_poly.entity_id
_entity_poly.type
_entity_poly.pdbx_seq_one_letter_code
_entity_poly.pdbx_strand_id
1 'polypeptide(L)'
;MTAMDARTSTSPDPYPGALAAPEDLLRLADEYRRAAHLLLPAGQRGKPLSRAPFRLSALHAIELYLNALLLHRGYSASRLRGLQHDFAERARQAAERGLVLRRRTTQHLKTVAATREYVVTRYGPEMTASASHVTRLSATLDEVAEKVRMIVARPG
;
A
#
# COMPACT_ATOMS: atom_id res chain seq x y z
N MET A 1 55.14 10.04 16.16
CA MET A 1 54.32 9.36 15.15
C MET A 1 52.94 9.18 15.71
N THR A 2 52.05 10.08 15.37
CA THR A 2 50.62 10.03 15.74
C THR A 2 49.91 9.18 14.74
N ALA A 3 49.39 8.04 15.17
CA ALA A 3 48.47 7.22 14.36
C ALA A 3 47.19 8.01 14.11
N MET A 4 46.97 8.38 12.87
CA MET A 4 45.69 8.91 12.41
C MET A 4 44.69 7.78 12.47
N ASP A 5 43.81 7.82 13.46
CA ASP A 5 42.62 6.99 13.52
C ASP A 5 41.72 7.37 12.33
N ALA A 6 41.79 6.59 11.26
CA ALA A 6 40.84 6.65 10.18
C ALA A 6 39.51 6.10 10.73
N ARG A 7 38.72 6.98 11.33
CA ARG A 7 37.29 6.67 11.58
C ARG A 7 36.65 6.45 10.23
N THR A 8 36.50 5.20 9.85
CA THR A 8 35.57 4.78 8.80
C THR A 8 34.19 5.17 9.29
N SER A 9 33.70 6.31 8.82
CA SER A 9 32.31 6.67 9.00
C SER A 9 31.50 5.70 8.15
N THR A 10 31.09 4.60 8.74
CA THR A 10 30.07 3.74 8.14
C THR A 10 28.77 4.54 8.13
N SER A 11 28.35 5.02 6.93
CA SER A 11 27.01 5.55 6.75
C SER A 11 26.02 4.49 7.20
N PRO A 12 24.99 4.82 8.01
CA PRO A 12 23.98 3.83 8.39
C PRO A 12 23.33 3.27 7.13
N ASP A 13 23.01 1.97 7.13
CA ASP A 13 22.29 1.32 6.04
C ASP A 13 21.02 2.09 5.72
N PRO A 14 20.67 2.27 4.43
CA PRO A 14 19.44 2.98 4.07
C PRO A 14 18.22 2.22 4.60
N TYR A 15 17.20 2.97 4.99
CA TYR A 15 15.93 2.37 5.38
C TYR A 15 15.34 1.59 4.20
N PRO A 16 14.79 0.38 4.41
CA PRO A 16 14.18 -0.39 3.33
C PRO A 16 13.18 0.45 2.52
N GLY A 17 13.36 0.47 1.21
CA GLY A 17 12.56 1.29 0.30
C GLY A 17 13.09 2.69 0.04
N ALA A 18 14.10 3.16 0.79
CA ALA A 18 14.63 4.52 0.63
C ALA A 18 15.25 4.78 -0.75
N LEU A 19 15.79 3.75 -1.39
CA LEU A 19 16.42 3.81 -2.71
C LEU A 19 15.55 3.22 -3.82
N ALA A 20 14.34 2.80 -3.53
CA ALA A 20 13.43 2.23 -4.52
C ALA A 20 12.94 3.30 -5.50
N ALA A 21 12.94 2.98 -6.79
CA ALA A 21 12.29 3.78 -7.81
C ALA A 21 10.76 3.52 -7.81
N PRO A 22 9.94 4.41 -8.40
CA PRO A 22 8.50 4.16 -8.53
C PRO A 22 8.17 2.81 -9.18
N GLU A 23 8.93 2.42 -10.20
CA GLU A 23 8.76 1.14 -10.90
C GLU A 23 9.05 -0.07 -10.02
N ASP A 24 9.98 0.06 -9.07
CA ASP A 24 10.29 -1.00 -8.12
C ASP A 24 9.10 -1.24 -7.18
N LEU A 25 8.51 -0.16 -6.67
CA LEU A 25 7.31 -0.25 -5.83
C LEU A 25 6.12 -0.80 -6.62
N LEU A 26 5.99 -0.41 -7.89
CA LEU A 26 4.94 -0.91 -8.75
C LEU A 26 5.06 -2.44 -8.93
N ARG A 27 6.26 -2.94 -9.20
CA ARG A 27 6.51 -4.38 -9.33
C ARG A 27 6.23 -5.13 -8.03
N LEU A 28 6.62 -4.57 -6.90
CA LEU A 28 6.34 -5.17 -5.60
C LEU A 28 4.83 -5.20 -5.33
N ALA A 29 4.12 -4.10 -5.63
CA ALA A 29 2.67 -4.03 -5.51
C ALA A 29 1.98 -5.09 -6.38
N ASP A 30 2.47 -5.30 -7.60
CA ASP A 30 1.94 -6.33 -8.51
C ASP A 30 2.05 -7.73 -7.92
N GLU A 31 3.14 -8.03 -7.24
CA GLU A 31 3.32 -9.34 -6.59
C GLU A 31 2.31 -9.54 -5.45
N TYR A 32 2.08 -8.50 -4.62
CA TYR A 32 1.06 -8.58 -3.58
C TYR A 32 -0.36 -8.62 -4.14
N ARG A 33 -0.63 -7.92 -5.24
CA ARG A 33 -1.92 -8.03 -5.95
C ARG A 33 -2.14 -9.45 -6.46
N ARG A 34 -1.14 -10.05 -7.07
CA ARG A 34 -1.20 -11.43 -7.55
C ARG A 34 -1.47 -12.39 -6.39
N ALA A 35 -0.77 -12.24 -5.27
CA ALA A 35 -1.00 -13.03 -4.07
C ALA A 35 -2.44 -12.86 -3.54
N ALA A 36 -2.94 -11.63 -3.50
CA ALA A 36 -4.32 -11.38 -3.08
C ALA A 36 -5.33 -12.13 -3.97
N HIS A 37 -5.17 -12.08 -5.29
CA HIS A 37 -6.05 -12.80 -6.20
C HIS A 37 -5.99 -14.32 -6.00
N LEU A 38 -4.82 -14.88 -5.69
CA LEU A 38 -4.66 -16.31 -5.37
C LEU A 38 -5.33 -16.68 -4.05
N LEU A 39 -5.29 -15.79 -3.06
CA LEU A 39 -5.83 -16.03 -1.73
C LEU A 39 -7.35 -15.82 -1.64
N LEU A 40 -7.93 -15.03 -2.53
CA LEU A 40 -9.35 -14.70 -2.49
C LEU A 40 -10.25 -15.95 -2.51
N PRO A 41 -10.08 -16.92 -3.43
CA PRO A 41 -10.91 -18.12 -3.45
C PRO A 41 -10.64 -19.07 -2.27
N ALA A 42 -9.53 -18.94 -1.58
CA ALA A 42 -9.22 -19.75 -0.39
C ALA A 42 -10.04 -19.32 0.84
N GLY A 43 -10.58 -18.09 0.85
CA GLY A 43 -11.44 -17.63 1.92
C GLY A 43 -12.79 -18.34 1.93
N GLN A 44 -13.32 -18.61 3.12
CA GLN A 44 -14.57 -19.34 3.29
C GLN A 44 -15.70 -18.43 3.77
N ARG A 45 -16.86 -18.56 3.14
CA ARG A 45 -18.06 -17.84 3.55
C ARG A 45 -18.44 -18.19 4.99
N GLY A 46 -18.78 -17.17 5.78
CA GLY A 46 -19.11 -17.36 7.19
C GLY A 46 -17.91 -17.58 8.12
N LYS A 47 -16.69 -17.55 7.58
CA LYS A 47 -15.46 -17.65 8.36
C LYS A 47 -14.58 -16.41 8.13
N PRO A 48 -14.83 -15.30 8.84
CA PRO A 48 -14.13 -14.03 8.59
C PRO A 48 -12.60 -14.14 8.66
N LEU A 49 -12.05 -14.94 9.58
CA LEU A 49 -10.60 -15.10 9.71
C LEU A 49 -9.96 -15.74 8.49
N SER A 50 -10.68 -16.58 7.75
CA SER A 50 -10.16 -17.21 6.55
C SER A 50 -9.84 -16.21 5.43
N ARG A 51 -10.39 -14.99 5.54
CA ARG A 51 -10.17 -13.92 4.57
C ARG A 51 -9.08 -12.95 4.96
N ALA A 52 -8.53 -13.07 6.16
CA ALA A 52 -7.48 -12.16 6.64
C ALA A 52 -6.23 -12.14 5.75
N PRO A 53 -5.71 -13.27 5.26
CA PRO A 53 -4.56 -13.26 4.36
C PRO A 53 -4.82 -12.50 3.05
N PHE A 54 -6.00 -12.66 2.45
CA PHE A 54 -6.40 -11.86 1.28
C PHE A 54 -6.42 -10.38 1.62
N ARG A 55 -7.07 -10.00 2.72
CA ARG A 55 -7.19 -8.59 3.13
C ARG A 55 -5.84 -7.94 3.33
N LEU A 56 -4.94 -8.62 4.04
CA LEU A 56 -3.61 -8.10 4.28
C LEU A 56 -2.84 -7.86 2.98
N SER A 57 -2.84 -8.86 2.09
CA SER A 57 -2.17 -8.75 0.80
C SER A 57 -2.76 -7.65 -0.07
N ALA A 58 -4.09 -7.53 -0.11
CA ALA A 58 -4.79 -6.51 -0.89
C ALA A 58 -4.52 -5.10 -0.36
N LEU A 59 -4.61 -4.90 0.95
CA LEU A 59 -4.36 -3.59 1.58
C LEU A 59 -2.90 -3.18 1.38
N HIS A 60 -1.96 -4.10 1.55
CA HIS A 60 -0.55 -3.81 1.33
C HIS A 60 -0.26 -3.44 -0.13
N ALA A 61 -0.86 -4.16 -1.08
CA ALA A 61 -0.74 -3.82 -2.49
C ALA A 61 -1.27 -2.41 -2.79
N ILE A 62 -2.44 -2.06 -2.26
CA ILE A 62 -3.03 -0.72 -2.43
C ILE A 62 -2.06 0.36 -1.91
N GLU A 63 -1.51 0.17 -0.72
CA GLU A 63 -0.54 1.11 -0.14
C GLU A 63 0.68 1.28 -1.05
N LEU A 64 1.24 0.19 -1.55
CA LEU A 64 2.39 0.22 -2.44
C LEU A 64 2.10 0.91 -3.78
N TYR A 65 0.92 0.67 -4.37
CA TYR A 65 0.52 1.37 -5.59
C TYR A 65 0.42 2.88 -5.37
N LEU A 66 -0.21 3.30 -4.30
CA LEU A 66 -0.33 4.72 -3.96
C LEU A 66 1.06 5.33 -3.69
N ASN A 67 1.92 4.61 -3.00
CA ASN A 67 3.30 5.03 -2.78
C ASN A 67 4.07 5.18 -4.09
N ALA A 68 3.91 4.25 -5.03
CA ALA A 68 4.56 4.33 -6.34
C ALA A 68 4.15 5.61 -7.09
N LEU A 69 2.87 5.94 -7.08
CA LEU A 69 2.36 7.16 -7.70
C LEU A 69 2.93 8.41 -7.01
N LEU A 70 2.90 8.47 -5.69
CA LEU A 70 3.38 9.63 -4.95
C LEU A 70 4.89 9.82 -5.13
N LEU A 71 5.65 8.74 -5.12
CA LEU A 71 7.08 8.79 -5.42
C LEU A 71 7.35 9.28 -6.84
N HIS A 72 6.57 8.80 -7.82
CA HIS A 72 6.63 9.26 -9.21
C HIS A 72 6.32 10.76 -9.33
N ARG A 73 5.50 11.29 -8.45
CA ARG A 73 5.15 12.72 -8.37
C ARG A 73 6.10 13.54 -7.50
N GLY A 74 7.24 13.00 -7.11
CA GLY A 74 8.30 13.73 -6.44
C GLY A 74 8.34 13.64 -4.92
N TYR A 75 7.53 12.76 -4.30
CA TYR A 75 7.63 12.54 -2.87
C TYR A 75 8.95 11.86 -2.52
N SER A 76 9.50 12.21 -1.36
CA SER A 76 10.63 11.47 -0.78
C SER A 76 10.13 10.20 -0.08
N ALA A 77 11.01 9.21 0.05
CA ALA A 77 10.72 8.01 0.84
C ALA A 77 10.37 8.36 2.30
N SER A 78 11.04 9.35 2.86
CA SER A 78 10.76 9.84 4.22
C SER A 78 9.35 10.39 4.36
N ARG A 79 8.88 11.16 3.37
CA ARG A 79 7.52 11.71 3.36
C ARG A 79 6.47 10.60 3.26
N LEU A 80 6.73 9.57 2.46
CA LEU A 80 5.84 8.40 2.37
C LEU A 80 5.73 7.67 3.71
N ARG A 81 6.85 7.45 4.40
CA ARG A 81 6.83 6.84 5.74
C ARG A 81 6.01 7.64 6.74
N GLY A 82 6.05 8.97 6.64
CA GLY A 82 5.28 9.87 7.49
C GLY A 82 3.77 9.69 7.37
N LEU A 83 3.28 9.15 6.25
CA LEU A 83 1.86 8.86 6.05
C LEU A 83 1.41 7.60 6.79
N GLN A 84 2.32 6.78 7.29
CA GLN A 84 2.03 5.52 7.97
C GLN A 84 1.03 4.65 7.19
N HIS A 85 -0.01 4.14 7.83
CA HIS A 85 -1.04 3.33 7.18
C HIS A 85 -2.34 4.11 6.96
N ASP A 86 -2.24 5.42 6.77
CA ASP A 86 -3.39 6.28 6.50
C ASP A 86 -3.76 6.21 5.01
N PHE A 87 -4.66 5.31 4.68
CA PHE A 87 -5.15 5.12 3.32
C PHE A 87 -5.95 6.31 2.80
N ALA A 88 -6.70 6.98 3.68
CA ALA A 88 -7.51 8.13 3.31
C ALA A 88 -6.62 9.32 2.90
N GLU A 89 -5.61 9.64 3.71
CA GLU A 89 -4.69 10.75 3.43
C GLU A 89 -3.84 10.45 2.20
N ARG A 90 -3.37 9.22 2.06
CA ARG A 90 -2.61 8.79 0.89
C ARG A 90 -3.42 8.92 -0.39
N ALA A 91 -4.68 8.49 -0.36
CA ALA A 91 -5.59 8.62 -1.50
C ALA A 91 -5.91 10.08 -1.80
N ARG A 92 -6.11 10.91 -0.78
CA ARG A 92 -6.35 12.34 -0.95
C ARG A 92 -5.18 13.03 -1.65
N GLN A 93 -3.97 12.76 -1.20
CA GLN A 93 -2.78 13.34 -1.82
C GLN A 93 -2.55 12.82 -3.24
N ALA A 94 -2.83 11.55 -3.49
CA ALA A 94 -2.76 10.97 -4.83
C ALA A 94 -3.78 11.61 -5.78
N ALA A 95 -4.99 11.89 -5.28
CA ALA A 95 -6.03 12.58 -6.07
C ALA A 95 -5.60 13.99 -6.46
N GLU A 96 -4.96 14.73 -5.56
CA GLU A 96 -4.39 16.06 -5.87
C GLU A 96 -3.31 16.00 -6.95
N ARG A 97 -2.75 14.82 -7.20
CA ARG A 97 -1.66 14.60 -8.17
C ARG A 97 -2.09 13.79 -9.39
N GLY A 98 -3.39 13.74 -9.65
CA GLY A 98 -3.93 13.23 -10.89
C GLY A 98 -4.55 11.84 -10.84
N LEU A 99 -4.63 11.19 -9.68
CA LEU A 99 -5.33 9.92 -9.53
C LEU A 99 -6.85 10.15 -9.41
N VAL A 100 -7.60 9.76 -10.41
CA VAL A 100 -9.07 9.91 -10.43
C VAL A 100 -9.71 8.56 -10.13
N LEU A 101 -10.13 8.35 -8.89
CA LEU A 101 -10.82 7.15 -8.46
C LEU A 101 -12.34 7.35 -8.51
N ARG A 102 -13.06 6.26 -8.74
CA ARG A 102 -14.52 6.26 -8.64
C ARG A 102 -14.94 6.61 -7.21
N ARG A 103 -16.12 7.21 -7.08
CA ARG A 103 -16.64 7.66 -5.78
C ARG A 103 -16.66 6.53 -4.73
N ARG A 104 -17.12 5.34 -5.12
CA ARG A 104 -17.18 4.18 -4.22
C ARG A 104 -15.81 3.75 -3.72
N THR A 105 -14.80 3.82 -4.57
CA THR A 105 -13.42 3.48 -4.22
C THR A 105 -12.84 4.50 -3.25
N THR A 106 -13.03 5.79 -3.53
CA THR A 106 -12.60 6.85 -2.61
C THR A 106 -13.26 6.70 -1.25
N GLN A 107 -14.57 6.44 -1.22
CA GLN A 107 -15.31 6.24 0.02
C GLN A 107 -14.84 5.00 0.76
N HIS A 108 -14.54 3.92 0.06
CA HIS A 108 -14.03 2.69 0.65
C HIS A 108 -12.66 2.92 1.33
N LEU A 109 -11.75 3.66 0.68
CA LEU A 109 -10.44 3.96 1.26
C LEU A 109 -10.57 4.81 2.54
N LYS A 110 -11.54 5.72 2.60
CA LYS A 110 -11.86 6.46 3.82
C LYS A 110 -12.35 5.53 4.93
N THR A 111 -13.21 4.59 4.59
CA THR A 111 -13.72 3.59 5.54
C THR A 111 -12.61 2.69 6.06
N VAL A 112 -11.75 2.21 5.18
CA VAL A 112 -10.57 1.39 5.54
C VAL A 112 -9.70 2.11 6.56
N ALA A 113 -9.45 3.40 6.35
CA ALA A 113 -8.66 4.21 7.27
C ALA A 113 -9.39 4.40 8.61
N ALA A 114 -10.67 4.76 8.58
CA ALA A 114 -11.47 5.04 9.77
C ALA A 114 -11.64 3.81 10.67
N THR A 115 -11.83 2.63 10.06
CA THR A 115 -11.97 1.37 10.80
C THR A 115 -10.63 0.71 11.14
N ARG A 116 -9.55 1.30 10.72
CA ARG A 116 -8.19 0.75 10.91
C ARG A 116 -8.08 -0.69 10.40
N GLU A 117 -8.68 -0.98 9.26
CA GLU A 117 -8.80 -2.34 8.72
C GLU A 117 -7.43 -3.02 8.54
N TYR A 118 -6.39 -2.25 8.17
CA TYR A 118 -5.04 -2.78 8.06
C TYR A 118 -4.52 -3.36 9.38
N VAL A 119 -4.77 -2.67 10.50
CA VAL A 119 -4.35 -3.11 11.83
C VAL A 119 -5.23 -4.26 12.31
N VAL A 120 -6.54 -4.15 12.13
CA VAL A 120 -7.52 -5.19 12.48
C VAL A 120 -7.19 -6.51 11.79
N THR A 121 -6.89 -6.46 10.50
CA THR A 121 -6.55 -7.65 9.71
C THR A 121 -5.32 -8.37 10.25
N ARG A 122 -4.38 -7.63 10.81
CA ARG A 122 -3.13 -8.18 11.33
C ARG A 122 -3.23 -8.68 12.77
N TYR A 123 -3.99 -7.99 13.62
CA TYR A 123 -3.92 -8.18 15.05
C TYR A 123 -5.26 -8.27 15.78
N GLY A 124 -6.38 -7.99 15.09
CA GLY A 124 -7.69 -7.88 15.72
C GLY A 124 -8.68 -8.96 15.29
N PRO A 125 -8.46 -10.24 15.63
CA PRO A 125 -9.36 -11.31 15.18
C PRO A 125 -10.81 -11.10 15.67
N GLU A 126 -11.01 -10.50 16.82
CA GLU A 126 -12.33 -10.19 17.39
C GLU A 126 -13.09 -9.11 16.62
N MET A 127 -12.39 -8.31 15.81
CA MET A 127 -12.97 -7.21 15.03
C MET A 127 -13.14 -7.55 13.53
N THR A 128 -12.65 -8.70 13.11
CA THR A 128 -12.59 -9.05 11.67
C THR A 128 -13.98 -9.15 11.03
N ALA A 129 -15.01 -9.51 11.79
CA ALA A 129 -16.38 -9.63 11.28
C ALA A 129 -16.96 -8.28 10.79
N SER A 130 -16.45 -7.16 11.27
CA SER A 130 -16.91 -5.81 10.88
C SER A 130 -16.05 -5.19 9.75
N ALA A 131 -15.09 -5.94 9.19
CA ALA A 131 -14.29 -5.47 8.07
C ALA A 131 -15.13 -5.29 6.80
N SER A 132 -14.65 -4.49 5.86
CA SER A 132 -15.32 -4.24 4.59
C SER A 132 -15.52 -5.53 3.77
N HIS A 133 -16.47 -5.53 2.85
CA HIS A 133 -16.69 -6.69 1.98
C HIS A 133 -15.47 -6.98 1.11
N VAL A 134 -15.14 -8.26 0.98
CA VAL A 134 -13.99 -8.70 0.17
C VAL A 134 -14.15 -8.32 -1.30
N THR A 135 -15.39 -8.32 -1.82
CA THR A 135 -15.67 -7.88 -3.20
C THR A 135 -15.38 -6.40 -3.38
N ARG A 136 -15.68 -5.56 -2.38
CA ARG A 136 -15.36 -4.14 -2.41
C ARG A 136 -13.85 -3.93 -2.35
N LEU A 137 -13.17 -4.65 -1.50
CA LEU A 137 -11.71 -4.55 -1.37
C LEU A 137 -11.01 -5.02 -2.66
N SER A 138 -11.48 -6.09 -3.26
CA SER A 138 -10.96 -6.58 -4.54
C SER A 138 -11.14 -5.54 -5.66
N ALA A 139 -12.33 -4.92 -5.74
CA ALA A 139 -12.61 -3.87 -6.72
C ALA A 139 -11.74 -2.62 -6.49
N THR A 140 -11.54 -2.23 -5.25
CA THR A 140 -10.65 -1.10 -4.91
C THR A 140 -9.21 -1.40 -5.33
N LEU A 141 -8.71 -2.59 -5.01
CA LEU A 141 -7.37 -3.02 -5.40
C LEU A 141 -7.18 -2.93 -6.92
N ASP A 142 -8.11 -3.48 -7.68
CA ASP A 142 -8.00 -3.54 -9.14
C ASP A 142 -8.06 -2.13 -9.76
N GLU A 143 -8.96 -1.28 -9.29
CA GLU A 143 -9.06 0.09 -9.80
C GLU A 143 -7.79 0.89 -9.50
N VAL A 144 -7.30 0.85 -8.26
CA VAL A 144 -6.08 1.56 -7.87
C VAL A 144 -4.89 1.05 -8.67
N ALA A 145 -4.73 -0.27 -8.78
CA ALA A 145 -3.63 -0.88 -9.52
C ALA A 145 -3.61 -0.43 -10.98
N GLU A 146 -4.74 -0.52 -11.68
CA GLU A 146 -4.84 -0.19 -13.10
C GLU A 146 -4.59 1.29 -13.35
N LYS A 147 -5.17 2.16 -12.56
CA LYS A 147 -5.03 3.62 -12.74
C LYS A 147 -3.64 4.13 -12.36
N VAL A 148 -3.08 3.62 -11.27
CA VAL A 148 -1.70 3.98 -10.88
C VAL A 148 -0.71 3.50 -11.94
N ARG A 149 -0.86 2.28 -12.42
CA ARG A 149 0.00 1.75 -13.49
C ARG A 149 -0.02 2.64 -14.73
N MET A 150 -1.19 3.10 -15.14
CA MET A 150 -1.32 3.99 -16.29
C MET A 150 -0.57 5.31 -16.09
N ILE A 151 -0.55 5.85 -14.89
CA ILE A 151 0.14 7.10 -14.58
C ILE A 151 1.66 6.89 -14.51
N VAL A 152 2.12 5.89 -13.77
CA VAL A 152 3.55 5.64 -13.53
C VAL A 152 4.25 5.11 -14.77
N ALA A 153 3.59 4.29 -15.59
CA ALA A 153 4.16 3.70 -16.80
C ALA A 153 4.17 4.63 -18.02
N ARG A 154 3.49 5.79 -17.94
CA ARG A 154 3.53 6.75 -19.05
C ARG A 154 4.91 7.40 -19.12
N PRO A 155 5.57 7.39 -20.30
CA PRO A 155 6.76 8.22 -20.49
C PRO A 155 6.35 9.68 -20.29
N GLY A 156 7.09 10.36 -19.44
CA GLY A 156 6.89 11.77 -19.13
C GLY A 156 7.16 12.67 -20.33
#